data_3f3f57511e1a3ba77c8cea2e2427847b
#
_entry.id   3f3f57511e1a3ba77c8cea2e2427847b
#
_cell.length_a   1.000
_cell.length_b   1.000
_cell.length_c   1.000
_cell.angle_alpha   90.00
_cell.angle_beta   90.00
_cell.angle_gamma   90.00
#
_symmetry.space_group_name_H-M   'P 1'
#
loop_
_entity.id
_entity.type
_entity.pdbx_description
1 polymer ?
#
loop_
_entity_poly.entity_id
_entity_poly.type
_entity_poly.pdbx_seq_one_letter_code
_entity_poly.pdbx_strand_id
1 'polypeptide(L)'
;MQTRVATLALLLIASSLAGCTTSNDAQTVDHDSRIAELEASQQELIIALAEQEQTNSDLLASISQLESANMQAIQTLDADYQESLIAYQESIDELESSYIAALEAAAIANSQSLDEINATNAASFDNLLASLNTLQNNLQISQDSINQISLIVDELDNDTTTNGDYSSQIASLQQSLQSLQSNLQASILDLENRLDETRAINDFSYLDFRGAPLFNFNNGLGVQMDPPIFDFAMMDNASLSYSNFSDASFVNAKLVGADGLFSTFHRTDFSGAQMYHGLWRQSDFSDALFVGSQLQYTEFRYSDLSGANLSGSFNYGGSDWLMVNLSGADLTNAWMYDVDLRYADLTGADLTGARLAYLNPSYGPADITGVTWTNAICPDGTHASTVGNTCANNL
;
A
#
# COMPACT_ATOMS: atom_id res chain seq x y z
N MET A 1 -54.29 -43.91 7.38
CA MET A 1 -55.29 -42.84 7.53
C MET A 1 -56.42 -43.02 6.54
N GLN A 2 -56.16 -43.56 5.36
CA GLN A 2 -57.12 -43.73 4.25
C GLN A 2 -58.26 -44.74 4.53
N THR A 3 -58.05 -45.87 5.22
CA THR A 3 -59.07 -46.84 5.59
C THR A 3 -60.11 -46.30 6.55
N ARG A 4 -59.80 -45.25 7.31
CA ARG A 4 -60.81 -44.64 8.24
C ARG A 4 -61.76 -43.66 7.55
N VAL A 5 -61.37 -43.03 6.46
CA VAL A 5 -62.20 -42.09 5.72
C VAL A 5 -63.26 -42.89 4.88
N ALA A 6 -62.82 -43.98 4.23
CA ALA A 6 -63.76 -44.88 3.47
C ALA A 6 -64.77 -45.56 4.39
N THR A 7 -64.36 -45.96 5.60
CA THR A 7 -65.35 -46.56 6.56
C THR A 7 -66.29 -45.50 7.14
N LEU A 8 -65.86 -44.23 7.32
CA LEU A 8 -66.77 -43.16 7.78
C LEU A 8 -67.79 -42.78 6.69
N ALA A 9 -67.42 -42.76 5.42
CA ALA A 9 -68.30 -42.48 4.30
C ALA A 9 -69.35 -43.60 4.12
N LEU A 10 -68.95 -44.85 4.27
CA LEU A 10 -69.87 -46.00 4.26
C LEU A 10 -70.84 -45.99 5.44
N LEU A 11 -70.41 -45.60 6.62
CA LEU A 11 -71.29 -45.50 7.81
C LEU A 11 -72.31 -44.35 7.72
N LEU A 12 -71.94 -43.22 7.10
CA LEU A 12 -72.86 -42.09 6.88
C LEU A 12 -73.94 -42.43 5.83
N ILE A 13 -73.63 -43.21 4.82
CA ILE A 13 -74.60 -43.64 3.79
C ILE A 13 -75.53 -44.70 4.39
N ALA A 14 -75.01 -45.63 5.16
CA ALA A 14 -75.83 -46.64 5.82
C ALA A 14 -76.85 -46.05 6.86
N SER A 15 -76.40 -44.95 7.53
CA SER A 15 -77.31 -44.27 8.50
C SER A 15 -78.44 -43.48 7.81
N SER A 16 -78.23 -42.99 6.60
CA SER A 16 -79.28 -42.29 5.83
C SER A 16 -80.35 -43.26 5.19
N LEU A 17 -79.90 -44.48 4.95
CA LEU A 17 -80.84 -45.54 4.42
C LEU A 17 -81.76 -46.19 5.49
N ALA A 18 -81.35 -46.14 6.76
CA ALA A 18 -82.12 -46.77 7.84
C ALA A 18 -83.34 -45.94 8.32
N GLY A 19 -83.50 -44.72 7.80
CA GLY A 19 -84.55 -43.79 8.22
C GLY A 19 -85.84 -43.77 7.42
N CYS A 20 -86.01 -44.60 6.34
CA CYS A 20 -87.16 -44.54 5.44
C CYS A 20 -87.83 -45.91 5.27
N THR A 21 -88.49 -46.34 6.30
CA THR A 21 -89.52 -47.38 6.14
C THR A 21 -90.78 -46.89 6.73
N THR A 22 -91.62 -46.17 5.97
CA THR A 22 -93.09 -46.22 6.00
C THR A 22 -93.68 -45.34 4.89
N SER A 23 -94.51 -46.02 4.03
CA SER A 23 -95.70 -45.59 3.25
C SER A 23 -95.50 -44.90 1.90
N ASN A 24 -96.12 -45.55 0.95
CA ASN A 24 -96.80 -45.18 -0.30
C ASN A 24 -96.09 -45.57 -1.62
N ASP A 25 -96.77 -46.51 -2.37
CA ASP A 25 -96.31 -47.11 -3.62
C ASP A 25 -96.01 -46.19 -4.81
N ALA A 26 -96.30 -44.91 -4.76
CA ALA A 26 -95.98 -43.93 -5.80
C ALA A 26 -94.68 -43.22 -5.56
N GLN A 27 -94.15 -43.24 -4.33
CA GLN A 27 -92.80 -42.63 -3.97
C GLN A 27 -91.67 -43.65 -4.08
N THR A 28 -91.97 -44.96 -4.03
CA THR A 28 -90.92 -46.01 -4.08
C THR A 28 -90.20 -46.05 -5.44
N VAL A 29 -90.92 -45.87 -6.58
CA VAL A 29 -90.30 -45.87 -7.93
C VAL A 29 -89.30 -44.67 -8.13
N ASP A 30 -89.62 -43.53 -7.56
CA ASP A 30 -88.71 -42.35 -7.61
C ASP A 30 -87.49 -42.53 -6.67
N HIS A 31 -87.72 -43.19 -5.53
CA HIS A 31 -86.60 -43.47 -4.59
C HIS A 31 -85.66 -44.54 -5.13
N ASP A 32 -86.14 -45.60 -5.77
CA ASP A 32 -85.30 -46.64 -6.34
C ASP A 32 -84.45 -46.10 -7.52
N SER A 33 -85.01 -45.21 -8.35
CA SER A 33 -84.28 -44.53 -9.41
C SER A 33 -83.16 -43.62 -8.84
N ARG A 34 -83.40 -42.85 -7.79
CA ARG A 34 -82.42 -41.99 -7.12
C ARG A 34 -81.36 -42.81 -6.38
N ILE A 35 -81.70 -43.96 -5.83
CA ILE A 35 -80.71 -44.85 -5.22
C ILE A 35 -79.78 -45.41 -6.30
N ALA A 36 -80.34 -45.87 -7.45
CA ALA A 36 -79.47 -46.31 -8.56
C ALA A 36 -78.54 -45.24 -9.13
N GLU A 37 -79.03 -43.97 -9.24
CA GLU A 37 -78.19 -42.83 -9.63
C GLU A 37 -77.06 -42.54 -8.60
N LEU A 38 -77.40 -42.64 -7.29
CA LEU A 38 -76.42 -42.47 -6.23
C LEU A 38 -75.41 -43.61 -6.20
N GLU A 39 -75.79 -44.83 -6.40
CA GLU A 39 -74.87 -45.99 -6.52
C GLU A 39 -73.97 -45.87 -7.74
N ALA A 40 -74.49 -45.43 -8.89
CA ALA A 40 -73.63 -45.13 -10.08
C ALA A 40 -72.66 -44.03 -9.85
N SER A 41 -73.04 -42.90 -9.23
CA SER A 41 -72.16 -41.79 -8.88
C SER A 41 -71.11 -42.21 -7.83
N GLN A 42 -71.50 -43.06 -6.88
CA GLN A 42 -70.56 -43.63 -5.91
C GLN A 42 -69.50 -44.50 -6.60
N GLN A 43 -69.92 -45.32 -7.57
CA GLN A 43 -69.01 -46.18 -8.32
C GLN A 43 -68.03 -45.34 -9.18
N GLU A 44 -68.52 -44.28 -9.81
CA GLU A 44 -67.67 -43.31 -10.52
C GLU A 44 -66.63 -42.60 -9.59
N LEU A 45 -67.08 -42.25 -8.39
CA LEU A 45 -66.22 -41.66 -7.39
C LEU A 45 -65.11 -42.60 -6.88
N ILE A 46 -65.44 -43.89 -6.71
CA ILE A 46 -64.53 -44.95 -6.34
C ILE A 46 -63.45 -45.15 -7.45
N ILE A 47 -63.89 -45.16 -8.70
CA ILE A 47 -62.94 -45.26 -9.84
C ILE A 47 -62.04 -44.06 -9.90
N ALA A 48 -62.55 -42.83 -9.80
CA ALA A 48 -61.77 -41.59 -9.78
C ALA A 48 -60.79 -41.57 -8.62
N LEU A 49 -61.16 -42.06 -7.43
CA LEU A 49 -60.25 -42.15 -6.27
C LEU A 49 -59.12 -43.14 -6.53
N ALA A 50 -59.45 -44.32 -7.15
CA ALA A 50 -58.39 -45.29 -7.50
C ALA A 50 -57.42 -44.75 -8.56
N GLU A 51 -57.87 -44.00 -9.55
CA GLU A 51 -57.01 -43.29 -10.52
C GLU A 51 -56.17 -42.23 -9.87
N GLN A 52 -56.72 -41.50 -8.90
CA GLN A 52 -56.00 -40.52 -8.12
C GLN A 52 -54.92 -41.17 -7.26
N GLU A 53 -55.22 -42.31 -6.60
CA GLU A 53 -54.21 -43.05 -5.82
C GLU A 53 -53.10 -43.60 -6.70
N GLN A 54 -53.39 -44.07 -7.90
CA GLN A 54 -52.36 -44.47 -8.87
C GLN A 54 -51.51 -43.32 -9.31
N THR A 55 -52.10 -42.19 -9.64
CA THR A 55 -51.38 -40.98 -10.01
C THR A 55 -50.41 -40.46 -8.89
N ASN A 56 -50.91 -40.51 -7.65
CA ASN A 56 -50.14 -40.17 -6.49
C ASN A 56 -48.93 -41.13 -6.29
N SER A 57 -49.14 -42.43 -6.54
CA SER A 57 -48.06 -43.43 -6.46
C SER A 57 -47.00 -43.20 -7.53
N ASP A 58 -47.39 -42.88 -8.77
CA ASP A 58 -46.48 -42.58 -9.87
C ASP A 58 -45.71 -41.28 -9.63
N LEU A 59 -46.38 -40.29 -9.02
CA LEU A 59 -45.72 -39.02 -8.62
C LEU A 59 -44.69 -39.25 -7.53
N LEU A 60 -44.98 -40.07 -6.52
CA LEU A 60 -44.01 -40.43 -5.47
C LEU A 60 -42.80 -41.18 -6.02
N ALA A 61 -43.01 -42.08 -6.98
CA ALA A 61 -41.90 -42.75 -7.66
C ALA A 61 -41.02 -41.77 -8.45
N SER A 62 -41.66 -40.81 -9.14
CA SER A 62 -40.93 -39.76 -9.87
C SER A 62 -40.12 -38.83 -8.94
N ILE A 63 -40.68 -38.44 -7.81
CA ILE A 63 -39.98 -37.66 -6.78
C ILE A 63 -38.76 -38.42 -6.27
N SER A 64 -38.91 -39.71 -5.94
CA SER A 64 -37.79 -40.53 -5.47
C SER A 64 -36.65 -40.66 -6.50
N GLN A 65 -37.00 -40.74 -7.79
CA GLN A 65 -36.01 -40.74 -8.87
C GLN A 65 -35.30 -39.41 -9.01
N LEU A 66 -36.03 -38.31 -8.88
CA LEU A 66 -35.47 -36.95 -8.91
C LEU A 66 -34.54 -36.70 -7.72
N GLU A 67 -34.93 -37.13 -6.52
CA GLU A 67 -34.08 -37.03 -5.32
C GLU A 67 -32.77 -37.82 -5.48
N SER A 68 -32.82 -39.04 -6.03
CA SER A 68 -31.63 -39.82 -6.32
C SER A 68 -30.73 -39.17 -7.37
N ALA A 69 -31.31 -38.66 -8.44
CA ALA A 69 -30.55 -37.96 -9.49
C ALA A 69 -29.89 -36.67 -8.97
N ASN A 70 -30.61 -35.89 -8.16
CA ASN A 70 -30.07 -34.68 -7.53
C ASN A 70 -28.92 -35.02 -6.57
N MET A 71 -29.05 -36.09 -5.77
CA MET A 71 -28.00 -36.52 -4.88
C MET A 71 -26.74 -36.93 -5.63
N GLN A 72 -26.87 -37.64 -6.74
CA GLN A 72 -25.71 -37.97 -7.61
C GLN A 72 -25.07 -36.72 -8.22
N ALA A 73 -25.90 -35.79 -8.70
CA ALA A 73 -25.39 -34.53 -9.26
C ALA A 73 -24.60 -33.70 -8.23
N ILE A 74 -25.10 -33.63 -6.99
CA ILE A 74 -24.40 -32.95 -5.89
C ILE A 74 -23.07 -33.64 -5.58
N GLN A 75 -23.05 -34.97 -5.51
CA GLN A 75 -21.81 -35.72 -5.24
C GLN A 75 -20.76 -35.50 -6.35
N THR A 76 -21.18 -35.47 -7.61
CA THR A 76 -20.28 -35.22 -8.73
C THR A 76 -19.75 -33.79 -8.65
N LEU A 77 -20.58 -32.78 -8.39
CA LEU A 77 -20.19 -31.39 -8.25
C LEU A 77 -19.21 -31.19 -7.09
N ASP A 78 -19.43 -31.87 -5.97
CA ASP A 78 -18.53 -31.80 -4.82
C ASP A 78 -17.14 -32.41 -5.16
N ALA A 79 -17.12 -33.54 -5.87
CA ALA A 79 -15.88 -34.16 -6.33
C ALA A 79 -15.09 -33.24 -7.29
N ASP A 80 -15.77 -32.66 -8.27
CA ASP A 80 -15.17 -31.70 -9.23
C ASP A 80 -14.63 -30.45 -8.53
N TYR A 81 -15.37 -29.98 -7.50
CA TYR A 81 -14.95 -28.86 -6.68
C TYR A 81 -13.70 -29.18 -5.87
N GLN A 82 -13.63 -30.36 -5.23
CA GLN A 82 -12.45 -30.80 -4.48
C GLN A 82 -11.21 -30.98 -5.38
N GLU A 83 -11.38 -31.51 -6.58
CA GLU A 83 -10.32 -31.64 -7.57
C GLU A 83 -9.79 -30.25 -8.00
N SER A 84 -10.71 -29.32 -8.24
CA SER A 84 -10.34 -27.92 -8.57
C SER A 84 -9.59 -27.24 -7.42
N LEU A 85 -10.00 -27.47 -6.17
CA LEU A 85 -9.35 -26.90 -5.00
C LEU A 85 -7.91 -27.42 -4.84
N ILE A 86 -7.68 -28.71 -5.08
CA ILE A 86 -6.33 -29.32 -5.06
C ILE A 86 -5.46 -28.68 -6.16
N ALA A 87 -5.97 -28.52 -7.37
CA ALA A 87 -5.22 -27.91 -8.47
C ALA A 87 -4.87 -26.42 -8.19
N TYR A 88 -5.76 -25.68 -7.54
CA TYR A 88 -5.44 -24.32 -7.10
C TYR A 88 -4.37 -24.31 -6.01
N GLN A 89 -4.41 -25.23 -5.05
CA GLN A 89 -3.39 -25.33 -4.01
C GLN A 89 -2.02 -25.66 -4.59
N GLU A 90 -1.94 -26.61 -5.52
CA GLU A 90 -0.69 -26.93 -6.23
C GLU A 90 -0.13 -25.72 -6.99
N SER A 91 -1.01 -24.94 -7.65
CA SER A 91 -0.61 -23.71 -8.35
C SER A 91 -0.08 -22.65 -7.40
N ILE A 92 -0.68 -22.51 -6.21
CA ILE A 92 -0.22 -21.58 -5.17
C ILE A 92 1.18 -22.03 -4.66
N ASP A 93 1.36 -23.30 -4.37
CA ASP A 93 2.63 -23.84 -3.86
C ASP A 93 3.76 -23.68 -4.90
N GLU A 94 3.48 -23.87 -6.20
CA GLU A 94 4.42 -23.58 -7.29
C GLU A 94 4.77 -22.10 -7.38
N LEU A 95 3.77 -21.21 -7.23
CA LEU A 95 3.97 -19.77 -7.26
C LEU A 95 4.80 -19.29 -6.07
N GLU A 96 4.50 -19.77 -4.86
CA GLU A 96 5.29 -19.49 -3.65
C GLU A 96 6.73 -19.94 -3.80
N SER A 97 6.95 -21.15 -4.30
CA SER A 97 8.29 -21.72 -4.52
C SER A 97 9.09 -20.89 -5.53
N SER A 98 8.45 -20.49 -6.63
CA SER A 98 9.03 -19.63 -7.65
C SER A 98 9.36 -18.23 -7.11
N TYR A 99 8.44 -17.67 -6.31
CA TYR A 99 8.63 -16.37 -5.69
C TYR A 99 9.78 -16.36 -4.68
N ILE A 100 9.87 -17.39 -3.81
CA ILE A 100 10.97 -17.54 -2.85
C ILE A 100 12.31 -17.64 -3.59
N ALA A 101 12.40 -18.46 -4.65
CA ALA A 101 13.62 -18.59 -5.44
C ALA A 101 14.04 -17.25 -6.11
N ALA A 102 13.08 -16.49 -6.60
CA ALA A 102 13.33 -15.16 -7.17
C ALA A 102 13.83 -14.17 -6.10
N LEU A 103 13.25 -14.21 -4.90
CA LEU A 103 13.69 -13.38 -3.77
C LEU A 103 15.11 -13.72 -3.32
N GLU A 104 15.45 -14.99 -3.22
CA GLU A 104 16.80 -15.44 -2.86
C GLU A 104 17.83 -15.00 -3.91
N ALA A 105 17.51 -15.15 -5.20
CA ALA A 105 18.38 -14.70 -6.29
C ALA A 105 18.60 -13.18 -6.25
N ALA A 106 17.54 -12.41 -5.99
CA ALA A 106 17.60 -10.97 -5.86
C ALA A 106 18.41 -10.53 -4.63
N ALA A 107 18.24 -11.21 -3.49
CA ALA A 107 19.03 -10.95 -2.28
C ALA A 107 20.53 -11.16 -2.52
N ILE A 108 20.90 -12.22 -3.24
CA ILE A 108 22.29 -12.49 -3.61
C ILE A 108 22.83 -11.38 -4.53
N ALA A 109 22.08 -10.99 -5.56
CA ALA A 109 22.47 -9.92 -6.48
C ALA A 109 22.65 -8.57 -5.75
N ASN A 110 21.74 -8.24 -4.84
CA ASN A 110 21.84 -7.03 -4.02
C ASN A 110 23.04 -7.05 -3.09
N SER A 111 23.33 -8.21 -2.45
CA SER A 111 24.53 -8.37 -1.62
C SER A 111 25.81 -8.15 -2.43
N GLN A 112 25.88 -8.69 -3.64
CA GLN A 112 27.05 -8.50 -4.53
C GLN A 112 27.20 -7.04 -4.94
N SER A 113 26.09 -6.35 -5.31
CA SER A 113 26.11 -4.93 -5.63
C SER A 113 26.54 -4.07 -4.45
N LEU A 114 26.07 -4.42 -3.24
CA LEU A 114 26.47 -3.73 -2.02
C LEU A 114 27.97 -3.92 -1.72
N ASP A 115 28.50 -5.10 -1.94
CA ASP A 115 29.94 -5.36 -1.78
C ASP A 115 30.79 -4.56 -2.78
N GLU A 116 30.33 -4.43 -4.04
CA GLU A 116 30.98 -3.60 -5.06
C GLU A 116 30.93 -2.11 -4.70
N ILE A 117 29.79 -1.61 -4.21
CA ILE A 117 29.62 -0.23 -3.74
C ILE A 117 30.56 0.02 -2.55
N ASN A 118 30.60 -0.88 -1.57
CA ASN A 118 31.47 -0.76 -0.40
C ASN A 118 32.94 -0.75 -0.80
N ALA A 119 33.37 -1.60 -1.75
CA ALA A 119 34.73 -1.61 -2.26
C ALA A 119 35.09 -0.29 -2.97
N THR A 120 34.16 0.24 -3.77
CA THR A 120 34.33 1.53 -4.47
C THR A 120 34.41 2.69 -3.48
N ASN A 121 33.55 2.70 -2.47
CA ASN A 121 33.57 3.71 -1.40
C ASN A 121 34.86 3.65 -0.58
N ALA A 122 35.34 2.45 -0.22
CA ALA A 122 36.62 2.27 0.47
C ALA A 122 37.78 2.84 -0.35
N ALA A 123 37.84 2.53 -1.66
CA ALA A 123 38.86 3.07 -2.55
C ALA A 123 38.80 4.62 -2.67
N SER A 124 37.58 5.18 -2.72
CA SER A 124 37.33 6.62 -2.73
C SER A 124 37.80 7.28 -1.43
N PHE A 125 37.51 6.64 -0.30
CA PHE A 125 37.95 7.10 1.02
C PHE A 125 39.49 7.08 1.15
N ASP A 126 40.16 6.02 0.72
CA ASP A 126 41.63 5.89 0.71
C ASP A 126 42.28 7.00 -0.15
N ASN A 127 41.67 7.29 -1.28
CA ASN A 127 42.11 8.38 -2.15
C ASN A 127 41.93 9.77 -1.49
N LEU A 128 40.79 9.99 -0.80
CA LEU A 128 40.54 11.22 -0.05
C LEU A 128 41.60 11.42 1.07
N LEU A 129 41.93 10.35 1.77
CA LEU A 129 42.93 10.31 2.80
C LEU A 129 44.32 10.65 2.24
N ALA A 130 44.68 10.11 1.08
CA ALA A 130 45.92 10.44 0.38
C ALA A 130 45.99 11.92 -0.01
N SER A 131 44.87 12.49 -0.47
CA SER A 131 44.81 13.93 -0.79
C SER A 131 44.91 14.82 0.44
N LEU A 132 44.29 14.41 1.55
CA LEU A 132 44.40 15.10 2.84
C LEU A 132 45.84 15.11 3.34
N ASN A 133 46.54 13.97 3.25
CA ASN A 133 47.97 13.88 3.60
C ASN A 133 48.82 14.79 2.70
N THR A 134 48.50 14.90 1.42
CA THR A 134 49.18 15.82 0.50
C THR A 134 48.96 17.28 0.91
N LEU A 135 47.75 17.65 1.28
CA LEU A 135 47.41 18.98 1.78
C LEU A 135 48.17 19.31 3.07
N GLN A 136 48.21 18.36 4.01
CA GLN A 136 48.97 18.52 5.26
C GLN A 136 50.46 18.74 4.98
N ASN A 137 51.07 17.99 4.07
CA ASN A 137 52.45 18.18 3.67
C ASN A 137 52.66 19.56 3.02
N ASN A 138 51.75 19.99 2.15
CA ASN A 138 51.84 21.33 1.53
C ASN A 138 51.68 22.46 2.56
N LEU A 139 50.83 22.27 3.55
CA LEU A 139 50.66 23.21 4.67
C LEU A 139 51.95 23.30 5.50
N GLN A 140 52.63 22.17 5.76
CA GLN A 140 53.90 22.15 6.48
C GLN A 140 55.00 22.89 5.68
N ILE A 141 55.12 22.66 4.38
CA ILE A 141 56.04 23.36 3.50
C ILE A 141 55.77 24.88 3.52
N SER A 142 54.50 25.28 3.55
CA SER A 142 54.11 26.68 3.68
C SER A 142 54.57 27.28 5.00
N GLN A 143 54.38 26.57 6.09
CA GLN A 143 54.76 26.99 7.43
C GLN A 143 56.29 27.15 7.53
N ASP A 144 57.03 26.20 6.96
CA ASP A 144 58.50 26.27 6.92
C ASP A 144 58.96 27.45 6.08
N SER A 145 58.29 27.75 4.96
CA SER A 145 58.59 28.94 4.13
C SER A 145 58.29 30.25 4.87
N ILE A 146 57.20 30.34 5.61
CA ILE A 146 56.84 31.46 6.46
C ILE A 146 57.93 31.68 7.55
N ASN A 147 58.36 30.60 8.18
CA ASN A 147 59.41 30.65 9.20
C ASN A 147 60.76 31.17 8.60
N GLN A 148 61.12 30.74 7.39
CA GLN A 148 62.27 31.24 6.68
C GLN A 148 62.14 32.72 6.34
N ILE A 149 60.97 33.17 5.88
CA ILE A 149 60.70 34.60 5.64
C ILE A 149 60.85 35.38 6.95
N SER A 150 60.36 34.89 8.06
CA SER A 150 60.46 35.53 9.37
C SER A 150 61.93 35.69 9.78
N LEU A 151 62.77 34.67 9.61
CA LEU A 151 64.19 34.72 9.88
C LEU A 151 64.93 35.80 9.03
N ILE A 152 64.60 35.87 7.73
CA ILE A 152 65.17 36.88 6.83
C ILE A 152 64.73 38.29 7.24
N VAL A 153 63.47 38.48 7.65
CA VAL A 153 63.00 39.78 8.15
C VAL A 153 63.71 40.18 9.43
N ASP A 154 63.92 39.22 10.36
CA ASP A 154 64.66 39.48 11.62
C ASP A 154 66.14 39.81 11.36
N GLU A 155 66.80 39.18 10.36
CA GLU A 155 68.17 39.53 9.94
C GLU A 155 68.22 40.91 9.30
N LEU A 156 67.23 41.29 8.49
CA LEU A 156 67.10 42.60 7.88
C LEU A 156 66.88 43.72 8.91
N ASP A 157 66.11 43.43 9.96
CA ASP A 157 65.87 44.45 11.03
C ASP A 157 67.07 44.65 11.92
N ASN A 158 67.98 43.66 12.05
CA ASN A 158 69.18 43.69 12.83
C ASN A 158 70.42 44.29 12.07
N ASP A 159 70.40 44.27 10.72
CA ASP A 159 71.53 44.72 9.91
C ASP A 159 71.31 46.09 9.23
N THR A 160 71.40 47.15 9.92
CA THR A 160 71.34 48.57 9.41
C THR A 160 72.55 49.01 8.64
N THR A 161 73.58 48.16 8.41
CA THR A 161 74.91 48.58 7.90
C THR A 161 75.31 47.99 6.54
N THR A 162 74.61 47.02 5.98
CA THR A 162 75.00 46.43 4.69
C THR A 162 73.90 46.58 3.66
N ASN A 163 74.18 47.37 2.61
CA ASN A 163 73.35 47.49 1.40
C ASN A 163 73.44 46.19 0.56
N GLY A 164 73.01 45.05 1.11
CA GLY A 164 72.90 43.77 0.41
C GLY A 164 71.72 43.80 -0.57
N ASP A 165 71.98 43.39 -1.81
CA ASP A 165 70.87 43.19 -2.81
C ASP A 165 70.02 41.96 -2.47
N TYR A 166 69.00 42.15 -1.65
CA TYR A 166 68.01 41.13 -1.27
C TYR A 166 66.96 40.85 -2.37
N SER A 167 67.09 41.56 -3.52
CA SER A 167 66.12 41.41 -4.65
C SER A 167 66.06 40.00 -5.16
N SER A 168 67.15 39.25 -5.19
CA SER A 168 67.15 37.84 -5.63
C SER A 168 66.53 36.90 -4.61
N GLN A 169 66.65 37.14 -3.33
CA GLN A 169 66.05 36.37 -2.25
C GLN A 169 64.53 36.62 -2.20
N ILE A 170 64.12 37.87 -2.31
CA ILE A 170 62.65 38.21 -2.42
C ILE A 170 62.05 37.63 -3.65
N ALA A 171 62.69 37.66 -4.81
CA ALA A 171 62.19 37.03 -6.04
C ALA A 171 62.09 35.51 -5.91
N SER A 172 63.02 34.82 -5.27
CA SER A 172 62.98 33.39 -4.98
C SER A 172 61.78 33.00 -4.06
N LEU A 173 61.53 33.79 -3.02
CA LEU A 173 60.48 33.64 -2.08
C LEU A 173 59.11 33.87 -2.76
N GLN A 174 58.98 34.90 -3.58
CA GLN A 174 57.80 35.20 -4.36
C GLN A 174 57.45 34.03 -5.33
N GLN A 175 58.46 33.46 -5.98
CA GLN A 175 58.31 32.31 -6.86
C GLN A 175 57.87 31.06 -6.07
N SER A 176 58.44 30.83 -4.88
CA SER A 176 58.02 29.70 -4.01
C SER A 176 56.59 29.86 -3.52
N LEU A 177 56.20 31.08 -3.14
CA LEU A 177 54.82 31.39 -2.72
C LEU A 177 53.78 31.17 -3.86
N GLN A 178 54.16 31.59 -5.07
CA GLN A 178 53.32 31.42 -6.27
C GLN A 178 53.18 29.95 -6.67
N SER A 179 54.26 29.16 -6.55
CA SER A 179 54.22 27.70 -6.77
C SER A 179 53.31 27.00 -5.74
N LEU A 180 53.43 27.40 -4.49
CA LEU A 180 52.64 26.86 -3.40
C LEU A 180 51.14 27.18 -3.57
N GLN A 181 50.83 28.43 -3.94
CA GLN A 181 49.45 28.85 -4.23
C GLN A 181 48.83 28.03 -5.36
N SER A 182 49.60 27.79 -6.45
CA SER A 182 49.16 26.98 -7.58
C SER A 182 48.90 25.51 -7.18
N ASN A 183 49.79 24.92 -6.35
CA ASN A 183 49.64 23.56 -5.85
C ASN A 183 48.41 23.39 -4.93
N LEU A 184 48.18 24.37 -4.06
CA LEU A 184 47.01 24.39 -3.18
C LEU A 184 45.70 24.48 -3.99
N GLN A 185 45.68 25.33 -5.01
CA GLN A 185 44.52 25.52 -5.87
C GLN A 185 44.21 24.26 -6.70
N ALA A 186 45.25 23.55 -7.21
CA ALA A 186 45.09 22.27 -7.88
C ALA A 186 44.54 21.16 -6.93
N SER A 187 45.03 21.15 -5.67
CA SER A 187 44.54 20.17 -4.68
C SER A 187 43.09 20.44 -4.27
N ILE A 188 42.67 21.71 -4.17
CA ILE A 188 41.26 22.06 -3.90
C ILE A 188 40.36 21.59 -5.05
N LEU A 189 40.75 21.87 -6.31
CA LEU A 189 39.99 21.44 -7.48
C LEU A 189 39.87 19.91 -7.60
N ASP A 190 40.95 19.18 -7.26
CA ASP A 190 40.91 17.70 -7.20
C ASP A 190 39.91 17.20 -6.14
N LEU A 191 39.89 17.82 -4.96
CA LEU A 191 38.94 17.49 -3.91
C LEU A 191 37.50 17.83 -4.27
N GLU A 192 37.26 18.96 -4.94
CA GLU A 192 35.91 19.32 -5.44
C GLU A 192 35.42 18.33 -6.47
N ASN A 193 36.22 17.95 -7.48
CA ASN A 193 35.87 16.97 -8.48
C ASN A 193 35.52 15.57 -7.87
N ARG A 194 36.26 15.18 -6.85
CA ARG A 194 36.09 13.90 -6.17
C ARG A 194 34.90 13.90 -5.21
N LEU A 195 34.55 15.04 -4.65
CA LEU A 195 33.32 15.23 -3.89
C LEU A 195 32.11 15.09 -4.80
N ASP A 196 32.17 15.65 -6.02
CA ASP A 196 31.09 15.50 -7.01
C ASP A 196 30.99 14.05 -7.53
N GLU A 197 32.12 13.34 -7.71
CA GLU A 197 32.10 11.90 -8.04
C GLU A 197 31.48 11.04 -6.92
N THR A 198 31.72 11.38 -5.64
CA THR A 198 31.10 10.67 -4.51
C THR A 198 29.61 10.96 -4.38
N ARG A 199 29.15 12.16 -4.71
CA ARG A 199 27.73 12.50 -4.83
C ARG A 199 27.03 11.69 -5.91
N ALA A 200 27.68 11.49 -7.05
CA ALA A 200 27.13 10.70 -8.17
C ALA A 200 26.89 9.23 -7.81
N ILE A 201 27.57 8.66 -6.81
CA ILE A 201 27.39 7.26 -6.39
C ILE A 201 26.01 7.00 -5.76
N ASN A 202 25.38 8.01 -5.13
CA ASN A 202 24.06 7.90 -4.50
C ASN A 202 22.95 8.52 -5.35
N ASP A 203 23.25 8.92 -6.59
CA ASP A 203 22.27 9.46 -7.52
C ASP A 203 21.78 8.35 -8.48
N PHE A 204 20.58 7.86 -8.21
CA PHE A 204 19.86 6.85 -8.99
C PHE A 204 18.76 7.49 -9.86
N SER A 205 18.83 8.80 -10.09
CA SER A 205 17.84 9.55 -10.87
C SER A 205 17.70 8.97 -12.28
N TYR A 206 16.46 8.98 -12.79
CA TYR A 206 16.10 8.49 -14.12
C TYR A 206 16.38 7.00 -14.40
N LEU A 207 16.85 6.22 -13.43
CA LEU A 207 17.08 4.78 -13.61
C LEU A 207 15.78 3.98 -13.62
N ASP A 208 15.85 2.78 -14.22
CA ASP A 208 14.73 1.85 -14.31
C ASP A 208 14.87 0.74 -13.26
N PHE A 209 14.02 0.79 -12.24
CA PHE A 209 13.90 -0.18 -11.16
C PHE A 209 12.52 -0.86 -11.14
N ARG A 210 11.81 -0.88 -12.28
CA ARG A 210 10.48 -1.47 -12.34
C ARG A 210 10.49 -2.94 -11.94
N GLY A 211 9.67 -3.28 -10.93
CA GLY A 211 9.63 -4.62 -10.36
C GLY A 211 10.91 -5.05 -9.61
N ALA A 212 11.85 -4.12 -9.38
CA ALA A 212 13.09 -4.45 -8.68
C ALA A 212 12.84 -4.74 -7.21
N PRO A 213 13.45 -5.80 -6.64
CA PRO A 213 13.40 -6.09 -5.22
C PRO A 213 14.46 -5.24 -4.47
N LEU A 214 14.08 -4.05 -4.02
CA LEU A 214 14.91 -3.17 -3.20
C LEU A 214 14.64 -3.36 -1.69
N PHE A 215 14.14 -4.54 -1.30
CA PHE A 215 13.84 -4.85 0.10
C PHE A 215 15.12 -5.00 0.94
N ASN A 216 15.03 -4.70 2.23
CA ASN A 216 16.15 -4.64 3.16
C ASN A 216 17.23 -3.60 2.77
N PHE A 217 16.91 -2.64 1.91
CA PHE A 217 17.79 -1.51 1.65
C PHE A 217 17.96 -0.70 2.93
N ASN A 218 19.19 -0.52 3.38
CA ASN A 218 19.48 0.20 4.62
C ASN A 218 20.35 1.41 4.33
N ASN A 219 19.73 2.57 4.30
CA ASN A 219 20.41 3.86 4.20
C ASN A 219 21.01 4.23 5.56
N GLY A 220 22.09 3.59 5.97
CA GLY A 220 22.67 3.98 7.26
C GLY A 220 23.48 2.92 7.99
N LEU A 221 24.39 2.26 7.33
CA LEU A 221 25.43 1.44 8.00
C LEU A 221 26.47 2.31 8.73
N GLY A 222 26.00 3.28 9.55
CA GLY A 222 26.87 4.04 10.48
C GLY A 222 27.91 4.96 9.84
N VAL A 223 27.90 5.12 8.54
CA VAL A 223 28.66 6.14 7.81
C VAL A 223 27.68 7.18 7.34
N GLN A 224 27.92 8.44 7.63
CA GLN A 224 27.11 9.55 7.15
C GLN A 224 27.32 9.69 5.64
N MET A 225 26.57 8.89 4.87
CA MET A 225 26.50 9.00 3.42
C MET A 225 25.39 9.98 3.05
N ASP A 226 25.56 10.70 1.95
CA ASP A 226 24.49 11.54 1.42
C ASP A 226 23.27 10.65 1.15
N PRO A 227 22.05 11.11 1.46
CA PRO A 227 20.82 10.35 1.21
C PRO A 227 20.70 9.97 -0.26
N PRO A 228 20.18 8.77 -0.59
CA PRO A 228 20.05 8.34 -1.97
C PRO A 228 19.01 9.19 -2.71
N ILE A 229 19.29 9.47 -3.98
CA ILE A 229 18.43 10.26 -4.88
C ILE A 229 17.85 9.34 -5.94
N PHE A 230 16.52 9.22 -5.96
CA PHE A 230 15.74 8.44 -6.95
C PHE A 230 14.81 9.35 -7.78
N ASP A 231 15.21 10.60 -7.99
CA ASP A 231 14.40 11.59 -8.70
C ASP A 231 14.10 11.13 -10.13
N PHE A 232 12.82 11.19 -10.54
CA PHE A 232 12.36 10.72 -11.85
C PHE A 232 12.63 9.23 -12.14
N ALA A 233 13.09 8.44 -11.17
CA ALA A 233 13.31 7.01 -11.36
C ALA A 233 12.00 6.29 -11.68
N MET A 234 12.08 5.24 -12.50
CA MET A 234 10.97 4.35 -12.80
C MET A 234 11.00 3.17 -11.84
N MET A 235 10.09 3.14 -10.87
CA MET A 235 10.04 2.15 -9.79
C MET A 235 8.67 1.48 -9.69
N ASP A 236 7.93 1.42 -10.79
CA ASP A 236 6.60 0.79 -10.83
C ASP A 236 6.71 -0.68 -10.40
N ASN A 237 5.88 -1.09 -9.44
CA ASN A 237 5.88 -2.41 -8.81
C ASN A 237 7.21 -2.82 -8.14
N ALA A 238 8.08 -1.87 -7.80
CA ALA A 238 9.29 -2.17 -7.03
C ALA A 238 8.92 -2.56 -5.59
N SER A 239 9.68 -3.50 -5.00
CA SER A 239 9.54 -3.84 -3.60
C SER A 239 10.57 -3.08 -2.76
N LEU A 240 10.08 -2.18 -1.92
CA LEU A 240 10.86 -1.35 -1.00
C LEU A 240 10.67 -1.79 0.46
N SER A 241 10.03 -2.94 0.69
CA SER A 241 9.62 -3.41 2.01
C SER A 241 10.80 -3.69 2.93
N TYR A 242 10.60 -3.52 4.24
CA TYR A 242 11.61 -3.74 5.29
C TYR A 242 12.89 -2.92 5.10
N SER A 243 12.79 -1.74 4.52
CA SER A 243 13.92 -0.90 4.13
C SER A 243 13.93 0.43 4.87
N ASN A 244 15.10 1.08 4.90
CA ASN A 244 15.25 2.43 5.44
C ASN A 244 15.70 3.39 4.33
N PHE A 245 14.79 4.26 3.92
CA PHE A 245 14.99 5.33 2.95
C PHE A 245 14.90 6.71 3.59
N SER A 246 15.19 6.82 4.88
CA SER A 246 15.18 8.13 5.57
C SER A 246 16.03 9.15 4.85
N ASP A 247 15.52 10.37 4.76
CA ASP A 247 16.16 11.51 4.09
C ASP A 247 16.35 11.35 2.56
N ALA A 248 15.90 10.25 1.94
CA ALA A 248 16.02 10.00 0.50
C ALA A 248 15.16 10.98 -0.33
N SER A 249 15.53 11.16 -1.60
CA SER A 249 14.74 11.91 -2.57
C SER A 249 14.11 11.00 -3.61
N PHE A 250 12.78 11.08 -3.79
CA PHE A 250 11.98 10.41 -4.81
C PHE A 250 11.15 11.44 -5.61
N VAL A 251 11.67 12.65 -5.77
CA VAL A 251 10.95 13.74 -6.44
C VAL A 251 10.58 13.35 -7.86
N ASN A 252 9.27 13.43 -8.18
CA ASN A 252 8.71 13.02 -9.48
C ASN A 252 9.00 11.56 -9.87
N ALA A 253 9.37 10.68 -8.95
CA ALA A 253 9.55 9.26 -9.22
C ALA A 253 8.23 8.57 -9.56
N LYS A 254 8.30 7.47 -10.33
CA LYS A 254 7.16 6.61 -10.65
C LYS A 254 7.19 5.37 -9.76
N LEU A 255 6.29 5.32 -8.79
CA LEU A 255 6.17 4.27 -7.77
C LEU A 255 4.80 3.58 -7.83
N VAL A 256 4.23 3.47 -9.05
CA VAL A 256 2.90 2.88 -9.25
C VAL A 256 2.90 1.42 -8.83
N GLY A 257 2.03 1.05 -7.88
CA GLY A 257 1.96 -0.31 -7.37
C GLY A 257 3.19 -0.76 -6.57
N ALA A 258 4.08 0.17 -6.19
CA ALA A 258 5.23 -0.18 -5.35
C ALA A 258 4.79 -0.65 -3.96
N ASP A 259 5.59 -1.53 -3.36
CA ASP A 259 5.39 -2.13 -2.05
C ASP A 259 6.47 -1.65 -1.08
N GLY A 260 6.08 -0.92 -0.06
CA GLY A 260 6.98 -0.38 0.97
C GLY A 260 6.53 -0.73 2.39
N LEU A 261 6.03 -1.96 2.60
CA LEU A 261 5.57 -2.45 3.90
C LEU A 261 6.69 -2.44 4.95
N PHE A 262 6.38 -2.05 6.18
CA PHE A 262 7.29 -2.09 7.34
C PHE A 262 8.61 -1.33 7.09
N SER A 263 8.57 -0.23 6.35
CA SER A 263 9.74 0.54 5.95
C SER A 263 9.77 1.92 6.59
N THR A 264 10.95 2.53 6.62
CA THR A 264 11.16 3.86 7.14
C THR A 264 11.46 4.83 6.00
N PHE A 265 10.62 5.85 5.88
CA PHE A 265 10.71 6.95 4.93
C PHE A 265 10.70 8.30 5.67
N HIS A 266 11.30 8.33 6.87
CA HIS A 266 11.37 9.55 7.68
C HIS A 266 12.08 10.68 6.91
N ARG A 267 11.45 11.85 6.83
CA ARG A 267 11.92 13.03 6.08
C ARG A 267 12.22 12.79 4.60
N THR A 268 11.66 11.75 4.00
CA THR A 268 11.84 11.45 2.58
C THR A 268 11.01 12.40 1.71
N ASP A 269 11.56 12.85 0.59
CA ASP A 269 10.86 13.74 -0.35
C ASP A 269 10.22 12.94 -1.50
N PHE A 270 8.89 12.84 -1.49
CA PHE A 270 8.04 12.27 -2.54
C PHE A 270 7.27 13.35 -3.32
N SER A 271 7.75 14.59 -3.32
CA SER A 271 7.05 15.68 -4.01
C SER A 271 6.84 15.37 -5.50
N GLY A 272 5.59 15.48 -5.95
CA GLY A 272 5.21 15.16 -7.34
C GLY A 272 5.29 13.67 -7.72
N ALA A 273 5.67 12.77 -6.83
CA ALA A 273 5.77 11.34 -7.11
C ALA A 273 4.43 10.71 -7.47
N GLN A 274 4.46 9.71 -8.37
CA GLN A 274 3.30 8.91 -8.76
C GLN A 274 3.30 7.61 -7.95
N MET A 275 2.49 7.54 -6.90
CA MET A 275 2.48 6.43 -5.93
C MET A 275 1.14 5.66 -5.92
N TYR A 276 0.26 5.89 -6.89
CA TYR A 276 -1.06 5.28 -6.91
C TYR A 276 -0.98 3.74 -6.94
N HIS A 277 -1.97 3.08 -6.29
CA HIS A 277 -1.98 1.64 -6.01
C HIS A 277 -0.81 1.12 -5.16
N GLY A 278 -0.05 1.99 -4.51
CA GLY A 278 1.06 1.61 -3.65
C GLY A 278 0.61 1.03 -2.31
N LEU A 279 1.40 0.08 -1.78
CA LEU A 279 1.18 -0.59 -0.50
C LEU A 279 2.21 -0.09 0.53
N TRP A 280 1.79 0.78 1.45
CA TRP A 280 2.66 1.50 2.38
C TRP A 280 2.29 1.25 3.85
N ARG A 281 1.67 0.10 4.14
CA ARG A 281 1.15 -0.22 5.47
C ARG A 281 2.25 -0.36 6.50
N GLN A 282 1.96 0.09 7.76
CA GLN A 282 2.84 -0.06 8.92
C GLN A 282 4.24 0.51 8.70
N SER A 283 4.33 1.62 7.97
CA SER A 283 5.58 2.28 7.60
C SER A 283 5.66 3.68 8.22
N ASP A 284 6.87 4.16 8.43
CA ASP A 284 7.16 5.45 9.02
C ASP A 284 7.46 6.48 7.92
N PHE A 285 6.54 7.43 7.73
CA PHE A 285 6.65 8.58 6.84
C PHE A 285 6.66 9.90 7.64
N SER A 286 7.07 9.86 8.89
CA SER A 286 7.10 11.06 9.72
C SER A 286 7.96 12.15 9.08
N ASP A 287 7.45 13.38 9.07
CA ASP A 287 8.06 14.56 8.45
C ASP A 287 8.35 14.42 6.93
N ALA A 288 7.80 13.42 6.23
CA ALA A 288 7.97 13.23 4.80
C ALA A 288 7.23 14.29 3.98
N LEU A 289 7.72 14.56 2.75
CA LEU A 289 7.12 15.50 1.82
C LEU A 289 6.36 14.78 0.70
N PHE A 290 5.06 15.06 0.58
CA PHE A 290 4.17 14.53 -0.46
C PHE A 290 3.51 15.66 -1.28
N VAL A 291 4.17 16.81 -1.39
CA VAL A 291 3.60 18.00 -2.03
C VAL A 291 3.21 17.69 -3.48
N GLY A 292 1.92 17.78 -3.79
CA GLY A 292 1.41 17.50 -5.14
C GLY A 292 1.57 16.05 -5.62
N SER A 293 1.89 15.10 -4.75
CA SER A 293 2.02 13.68 -5.10
C SER A 293 0.68 13.03 -5.46
N GLN A 294 0.74 11.93 -6.22
CA GLN A 294 -0.43 11.14 -6.64
C GLN A 294 -0.53 9.88 -5.78
N LEU A 295 -1.47 9.87 -4.84
CA LEU A 295 -1.66 8.84 -3.81
C LEU A 295 -3.02 8.11 -3.95
N GLN A 296 -3.62 8.11 -5.14
CA GLN A 296 -4.92 7.47 -5.37
C GLN A 296 -4.79 5.94 -5.18
N TYR A 297 -5.82 5.34 -4.54
CA TYR A 297 -5.88 3.90 -4.29
C TYR A 297 -4.71 3.36 -3.47
N THR A 298 -4.04 4.21 -2.66
CA THR A 298 -2.93 3.80 -1.80
C THR A 298 -3.42 3.21 -0.49
N GLU A 299 -2.59 2.39 0.12
CA GLU A 299 -2.84 1.80 1.42
C GLU A 299 -1.78 2.24 2.43
N PHE A 300 -2.13 3.21 3.30
CA PHE A 300 -1.30 3.70 4.41
C PHE A 300 -1.80 3.19 5.78
N ARG A 301 -2.54 2.11 5.81
CA ARG A 301 -3.10 1.54 7.04
C ARG A 301 -2.04 1.35 8.12
N TYR A 302 -2.28 1.89 9.32
CA TYR A 302 -1.40 1.83 10.49
C TYR A 302 -0.03 2.50 10.30
N SER A 303 0.14 3.39 9.34
CA SER A 303 1.39 4.10 9.10
C SER A 303 1.46 5.41 9.87
N ASP A 304 2.68 5.86 10.13
CA ASP A 304 2.96 7.15 10.75
C ASP A 304 3.29 8.19 9.68
N LEU A 305 2.42 9.17 9.48
CA LEU A 305 2.58 10.35 8.65
C LEU A 305 2.57 11.63 9.50
N SER A 306 2.96 11.53 10.79
CA SER A 306 3.00 12.69 11.67
C SER A 306 3.96 13.75 11.15
N GLY A 307 3.53 15.01 11.15
CA GLY A 307 4.31 16.14 10.63
C GLY A 307 4.52 16.14 9.11
N ALA A 308 4.00 15.14 8.38
CA ALA A 308 4.19 15.07 6.94
C ALA A 308 3.50 16.24 6.20
N ASN A 309 4.08 16.68 5.08
CA ASN A 309 3.49 17.68 4.20
C ASN A 309 2.82 17.02 2.99
N LEU A 310 1.48 16.95 3.02
CA LEU A 310 0.63 16.40 1.96
C LEU A 310 -0.09 17.51 1.18
N SER A 311 0.40 18.75 1.25
CA SER A 311 -0.29 19.89 0.63
C SER A 311 -0.46 19.69 -0.89
N GLY A 312 -1.71 19.89 -1.36
CA GLY A 312 -2.08 19.72 -2.75
C GLY A 312 -1.98 18.30 -3.30
N SER A 313 -1.77 17.28 -2.46
CA SER A 313 -1.72 15.88 -2.88
C SER A 313 -3.08 15.34 -3.34
N PHE A 314 -3.05 14.24 -4.11
CA PHE A 314 -4.23 13.59 -4.68
C PHE A 314 -4.40 12.20 -4.05
N ASN A 315 -5.32 12.07 -3.05
CA ASN A 315 -5.47 10.86 -2.22
C ASN A 315 -6.80 10.13 -2.42
N TYR A 316 -7.55 10.46 -3.44
CA TYR A 316 -8.92 9.97 -3.66
C TYR A 316 -9.00 8.56 -4.27
N GLY A 317 -10.22 8.03 -4.38
CA GLY A 317 -10.50 6.80 -5.14
C GLY A 317 -10.45 5.52 -4.31
N GLY A 318 -10.91 5.56 -3.06
CA GLY A 318 -10.94 4.38 -2.19
C GLY A 318 -9.60 4.05 -1.56
N SER A 319 -8.76 5.07 -1.32
CA SER A 319 -7.51 4.90 -0.57
C SER A 319 -7.79 4.47 0.87
N ASP A 320 -7.03 3.50 1.37
CA ASP A 320 -7.21 2.93 2.72
C ASP A 320 -6.16 3.48 3.68
N TRP A 321 -6.60 4.44 4.50
CA TRP A 321 -5.78 5.13 5.50
C TRP A 321 -6.30 4.86 6.92
N LEU A 322 -6.86 3.66 7.13
CA LEU A 322 -7.38 3.24 8.44
C LEU A 322 -6.30 3.34 9.52
N MET A 323 -6.63 4.01 10.63
CA MET A 323 -5.74 4.19 11.79
C MET A 323 -4.38 4.81 11.45
N VAL A 324 -4.31 5.65 10.43
CA VAL A 324 -3.12 6.41 10.11
C VAL A 324 -2.88 7.51 11.15
N ASN A 325 -1.63 7.75 11.51
CA ASN A 325 -1.23 8.90 12.30
C ASN A 325 -0.89 10.08 11.38
N LEU A 326 -1.71 11.12 11.39
CA LEU A 326 -1.54 12.37 10.64
C LEU A 326 -1.39 13.56 11.61
N SER A 327 -0.94 13.32 12.85
CA SER A 327 -0.82 14.39 13.82
C SER A 327 0.18 15.45 13.36
N GLY A 328 -0.25 16.71 13.38
CA GLY A 328 0.57 17.85 12.92
C GLY A 328 0.83 17.90 11.41
N ALA A 329 0.23 17.03 10.59
CA ALA A 329 0.42 17.02 9.16
C ALA A 329 -0.19 18.26 8.47
N ASP A 330 0.43 18.71 7.39
CA ASP A 330 -0.10 19.71 6.47
C ASP A 330 -0.89 19.04 5.33
N LEU A 331 -2.21 19.13 5.37
CA LEU A 331 -3.14 18.60 4.37
C LEU A 331 -3.81 19.73 3.56
N THR A 332 -3.20 20.92 3.56
CA THR A 332 -3.79 22.09 2.89
C THR A 332 -4.02 21.82 1.41
N ASN A 333 -5.25 22.09 0.94
CA ASN A 333 -5.69 21.87 -0.44
C ASN A 333 -5.56 20.41 -0.95
N ALA A 334 -5.35 19.42 -0.09
CA ALA A 334 -5.33 18.01 -0.46
C ALA A 334 -6.71 17.52 -0.94
N TRP A 335 -6.72 16.60 -1.89
CA TRP A 335 -7.95 15.97 -2.39
C TRP A 335 -8.12 14.62 -1.71
N MET A 336 -9.07 14.49 -0.80
CA MET A 336 -9.23 13.34 0.12
C MET A 336 -10.64 12.74 0.10
N TYR A 337 -11.42 12.96 -0.94
CA TYR A 337 -12.73 12.32 -1.05
C TYR A 337 -12.60 10.81 -1.36
N ASP A 338 -13.53 10.02 -0.82
CA ASP A 338 -13.53 8.55 -0.93
C ASP A 338 -12.27 7.90 -0.31
N VAL A 339 -11.74 8.50 0.76
CA VAL A 339 -10.62 7.96 1.56
C VAL A 339 -11.17 7.37 2.85
N ASP A 340 -10.71 6.19 3.24
CA ASP A 340 -11.00 5.59 4.53
C ASP A 340 -10.06 6.13 5.60
N LEU A 341 -10.51 7.14 6.34
CA LEU A 341 -9.79 7.77 7.46
C LEU A 341 -10.27 7.27 8.82
N ARG A 342 -11.00 6.17 8.88
CA ARG A 342 -11.55 5.68 10.15
C ARG A 342 -10.45 5.51 11.19
N TYR A 343 -10.72 6.09 12.39
CA TYR A 343 -9.82 6.08 13.54
C TYR A 343 -8.44 6.72 13.29
N ALA A 344 -8.29 7.55 12.27
CA ALA A 344 -7.07 8.32 12.04
C ALA A 344 -6.86 9.37 13.13
N ASP A 345 -5.62 9.69 13.44
CA ASP A 345 -5.25 10.79 14.32
C ASP A 345 -4.88 12.04 13.51
N LEU A 346 -5.74 13.04 13.51
CA LEU A 346 -5.54 14.36 12.88
C LEU A 346 -5.26 15.45 13.94
N THR A 347 -4.73 15.08 15.11
CA THR A 347 -4.39 16.04 16.17
C THR A 347 -3.42 17.11 15.65
N GLY A 348 -3.86 18.37 15.65
CA GLY A 348 -3.04 19.51 15.21
C GLY A 348 -2.80 19.61 13.71
N ALA A 349 -3.42 18.75 12.89
CA ALA A 349 -3.29 18.79 11.42
C ALA A 349 -3.97 20.04 10.83
N ASP A 350 -3.44 20.55 9.73
CA ASP A 350 -4.05 21.65 8.94
C ASP A 350 -4.71 21.10 7.67
N LEU A 351 -6.04 21.13 7.62
CA LEU A 351 -6.84 20.70 6.48
C LEU A 351 -7.40 21.88 5.68
N THR A 352 -6.89 23.10 5.87
CA THR A 352 -7.41 24.30 5.19
C THR A 352 -7.52 24.09 3.68
N GLY A 353 -8.72 24.20 3.11
CA GLY A 353 -8.98 23.98 1.70
C GLY A 353 -8.94 22.52 1.24
N ALA A 354 -8.72 21.55 2.14
CA ALA A 354 -8.80 20.13 1.81
C ALA A 354 -10.21 19.74 1.35
N ARG A 355 -10.29 18.74 0.46
CA ARG A 355 -11.56 18.26 -0.12
C ARG A 355 -11.86 16.86 0.37
N LEU A 356 -12.59 16.73 1.47
CA LEU A 356 -13.03 15.43 2.03
C LEU A 356 -14.36 14.96 1.43
N ALA A 357 -15.13 15.87 0.80
CA ALA A 357 -16.35 15.55 0.08
C ALA A 357 -16.28 16.08 -1.35
N TYR A 358 -16.86 15.34 -2.30
CA TYR A 358 -16.90 15.74 -3.70
C TYR A 358 -18.32 15.62 -4.26
N LEU A 359 -18.71 16.55 -5.13
CA LEU A 359 -20.05 16.61 -5.73
C LEU A 359 -20.29 15.57 -6.84
N ASN A 360 -19.29 14.80 -7.25
CA ASN A 360 -19.43 13.77 -8.26
C ASN A 360 -19.97 12.48 -7.62
N PRO A 361 -21.11 11.94 -8.07
CA PRO A 361 -21.71 10.74 -7.51
C PRO A 361 -20.87 9.45 -7.68
N SER A 362 -19.77 9.50 -8.44
CA SER A 362 -18.84 8.35 -8.60
C SER A 362 -17.89 8.17 -7.42
N TYR A 363 -17.73 9.18 -6.58
CA TYR A 363 -16.88 9.15 -5.40
C TYR A 363 -17.67 9.55 -4.17
N GLY A 364 -17.54 8.80 -3.09
CA GLY A 364 -18.13 9.12 -1.79
C GLY A 364 -17.34 10.22 -1.05
N PRO A 365 -17.89 10.74 0.06
CA PRO A 365 -17.11 11.51 1.01
C PRO A 365 -16.07 10.59 1.68
N ALA A 366 -15.00 11.18 2.25
CA ALA A 366 -14.09 10.45 3.11
C ALA A 366 -14.84 9.85 4.32
N ASP A 367 -14.50 8.63 4.72
CA ASP A 367 -15.03 8.04 5.95
C ASP A 367 -14.18 8.51 7.15
N ILE A 368 -14.75 9.44 7.90
CA ILE A 368 -14.11 10.06 9.07
C ILE A 368 -14.59 9.49 10.42
N THR A 369 -15.15 8.27 10.40
CA THR A 369 -15.66 7.63 11.62
C THR A 369 -14.53 7.41 12.64
N GLY A 370 -14.70 7.97 13.83
CA GLY A 370 -13.74 7.81 14.94
C GLY A 370 -12.45 8.60 14.81
N VAL A 371 -12.37 9.55 13.89
CA VAL A 371 -11.20 10.44 13.72
C VAL A 371 -11.00 11.34 14.94
N THR A 372 -9.74 11.50 15.36
CA THR A 372 -9.33 12.45 16.40
C THR A 372 -9.00 13.81 15.76
N TRP A 373 -9.71 14.87 16.20
CA TRP A 373 -9.60 16.23 15.65
C TRP A 373 -8.99 17.25 16.62
N THR A 374 -8.30 16.82 17.66
CA THR A 374 -7.79 17.72 18.71
C THR A 374 -6.89 18.80 18.10
N ASN A 375 -7.26 20.08 18.26
CA ASN A 375 -6.55 21.23 17.70
C ASN A 375 -6.34 21.24 16.18
N ALA A 376 -7.03 20.39 15.41
CA ALA A 376 -6.97 20.42 13.96
C ALA A 376 -7.58 21.73 13.41
N ILE A 377 -7.14 22.16 12.22
CA ILE A 377 -7.77 23.21 11.42
C ILE A 377 -8.62 22.53 10.35
N CYS A 378 -9.90 22.82 10.34
CA CYS A 378 -10.88 22.22 9.43
C CYS A 378 -10.74 22.76 7.99
N PRO A 379 -11.33 22.08 6.98
CA PRO A 379 -11.27 22.53 5.58
C PRO A 379 -11.70 23.97 5.31
N ASP A 380 -12.63 24.49 6.10
CA ASP A 380 -13.08 25.91 6.01
C ASP A 380 -12.18 26.90 6.76
N GLY A 381 -11.06 26.44 7.34
CA GLY A 381 -10.11 27.23 8.12
C GLY A 381 -10.51 27.45 9.58
N THR A 382 -11.60 26.83 10.07
CA THR A 382 -11.99 26.92 11.49
C THR A 382 -11.22 25.92 12.33
N HIS A 383 -10.94 26.26 13.60
CA HIS A 383 -10.34 25.32 14.53
C HIS A 383 -11.37 24.33 15.07
N ALA A 384 -11.06 23.05 15.07
CA ALA A 384 -11.94 21.99 15.57
C ALA A 384 -12.35 22.24 17.05
N SER A 385 -11.48 22.82 17.88
CA SER A 385 -11.78 23.19 19.26
C SER A 385 -12.93 24.22 19.40
N THR A 386 -13.19 25.02 18.37
CA THR A 386 -14.27 26.03 18.38
C THR A 386 -15.61 25.49 17.90
N VAL A 387 -15.60 24.32 17.25
CA VAL A 387 -16.77 23.68 16.63
C VAL A 387 -17.09 22.30 17.21
N GLY A 388 -16.72 22.07 18.47
CA GLY A 388 -17.05 20.86 19.23
C GLY A 388 -16.01 19.73 19.12
N ASN A 389 -14.76 20.06 18.84
CA ASN A 389 -13.64 19.13 18.64
C ASN A 389 -13.87 18.16 17.46
N THR A 390 -14.47 18.66 16.39
CA THR A 390 -14.69 17.88 15.17
C THR A 390 -14.76 18.80 13.96
N CYS A 391 -14.27 18.32 12.82
CA CYS A 391 -14.48 19.00 11.52
C CYS A 391 -15.63 18.38 10.71
N ALA A 392 -16.35 17.41 11.26
CA ALA A 392 -17.42 16.69 10.53
C ALA A 392 -18.54 17.61 9.96
N ASN A 393 -18.75 18.79 10.53
CA ASN A 393 -19.73 19.75 10.05
C ASN A 393 -19.13 20.88 9.16
N ASN A 394 -17.83 20.85 8.91
CA ASN A 394 -17.05 21.88 8.23
C ASN A 394 -16.22 21.31 7.06
N LEU A 395 -16.74 20.22 6.44
CA LEU A 395 -16.12 19.51 5.31
C LEU A 395 -16.46 20.17 3.97
#